data_1a36543bb0295afac8ca9e38c9101737
#
_entry.id   1a36543bb0295afac8ca9e38c9101737
#
_cell.length_a   1.000
_cell.length_b   1.000
_cell.length_c   1.000
_cell.angle_alpha   90.00
_cell.angle_beta   90.00
_cell.angle_gamma   90.00
#
_symmetry.space_group_name_H-M   'P 1'
#
loop_
_entity.id
_entity.type
_entity.pdbx_description
1 polymer ?
#
loop_
_entity_poly.entity_id
_entity_poly.type
_entity_poly.pdbx_seq_one_letter_code
_entity_poly.pdbx_strand_id
1 'polypeptide(L)'
;MTFEKPGSAALSVRLAFCNADSAEAEVAGVAAVAHAAHLAGRRGVREVWIDLRDSSRLSDSALDDVRRACPGIAVRQGAGEAIALHHPFPFRDRGEATRWLLRTTGKEGDGYISRRLNRPVSRAISAFLLTRFPAVRPNHATIGTLIVALMMFASLMFGGWSGLILGGILFHAASVLDGVDGEIARATYRSSAAGAVLDSAVDMATNLLFYVGLTASLSRFYGRIQLMVGGWAVMAGLSGLILLSWLVRQIGEPGNYDIIKRFYRARCPTGFPRFVVEMFVMITSRDFFAFGAMVLILTGQPRMVTLGLALFATLWLFLILLAIPSLLRNGSAAAPAPLALDAGPSLP
;
A
#
# COMPACT_ATOMS: atom_id res chain seq x y z
N MET A 1 23.75 -15.39 -11.13
CA MET A 1 23.85 -16.78 -10.67
C MET A 1 22.50 -17.43 -10.94
N THR A 2 22.44 -18.25 -11.99
CA THR A 2 21.28 -19.05 -12.38
C THR A 2 21.19 -20.24 -11.46
N PHE A 3 20.17 -20.32 -10.62
CA PHE A 3 19.84 -21.53 -9.87
C PHE A 3 19.05 -22.45 -10.80
N GLU A 4 19.62 -23.61 -11.14
CA GLU A 4 18.85 -24.73 -11.68
C GLU A 4 17.78 -25.13 -10.65
N LYS A 5 16.55 -25.38 -11.14
CA LYS A 5 15.47 -25.92 -10.33
C LYS A 5 15.86 -27.30 -9.79
N PRO A 6 16.10 -27.50 -8.49
CA PRO A 6 16.27 -28.82 -7.94
C PRO A 6 14.90 -29.49 -7.78
N GLY A 7 14.88 -30.79 -8.06
CA GLY A 7 13.75 -31.66 -7.80
C GLY A 7 13.35 -31.64 -6.31
N SER A 8 12.16 -32.09 -6.00
CA SER A 8 11.29 -32.01 -4.81
C SER A 8 11.88 -32.30 -3.40
N ALA A 9 13.17 -32.18 -3.15
CA ALA A 9 13.76 -32.18 -1.81
C ALA A 9 13.59 -30.79 -1.19
N ALA A 10 13.15 -30.72 0.06
CA ALA A 10 12.98 -29.48 0.80
C ALA A 10 14.30 -28.70 0.76
N LEU A 11 14.31 -27.55 0.06
CA LEU A 11 15.50 -26.71 -0.05
C LEU A 11 15.82 -26.19 1.36
N SER A 12 16.95 -26.63 1.90
CA SER A 12 17.55 -26.07 3.10
C SER A 12 18.71 -25.14 2.73
N VAL A 13 18.82 -24.00 3.38
CA VAL A 13 19.89 -23.01 3.14
C VAL A 13 20.56 -22.64 4.45
N ARG A 14 21.89 -22.55 4.43
CA ARG A 14 22.71 -22.08 5.56
C ARG A 14 23.11 -20.63 5.34
N LEU A 15 22.70 -19.75 6.25
CA LEU A 15 23.08 -18.34 6.31
C LEU A 15 24.26 -18.19 7.24
N ALA A 16 25.46 -17.95 6.70
CA ALA A 16 26.68 -17.83 7.46
C ALA A 16 26.98 -16.35 7.76
N PHE A 17 27.11 -16.01 9.05
CA PHE A 17 27.53 -14.71 9.53
C PHE A 17 28.87 -14.82 10.28
N CYS A 18 29.64 -13.74 10.35
CA CYS A 18 30.93 -13.73 11.05
C CYS A 18 30.76 -13.90 12.55
N ASN A 19 29.75 -13.23 13.12
CA ASN A 19 29.43 -13.20 14.55
C ASN A 19 27.97 -12.78 14.76
N ALA A 20 27.51 -12.82 16.02
CA ALA A 20 26.17 -12.37 16.38
C ALA A 20 25.95 -10.88 16.01
N ASP A 21 26.90 -9.99 16.23
CA ASP A 21 26.78 -8.57 15.92
C ASP A 21 26.48 -8.33 14.43
N SER A 22 27.10 -9.11 13.54
CA SER A 22 26.86 -9.01 12.10
C SER A 22 25.49 -9.55 11.68
N ALA A 23 25.00 -10.57 12.36
CA ALA A 23 23.67 -11.15 12.13
C ALA A 23 22.53 -10.29 12.71
N GLU A 24 22.81 -9.65 13.86
CA GLU A 24 21.88 -8.76 14.57
C GLU A 24 21.99 -7.30 14.14
N ALA A 25 22.89 -6.97 13.21
CA ALA A 25 23.01 -5.62 12.67
C ALA A 25 21.63 -5.11 12.24
N GLU A 26 21.21 -4.00 12.82
CA GLU A 26 19.85 -3.48 12.63
C GLU A 26 19.68 -2.82 11.26
N VAL A 27 18.75 -3.32 10.48
CA VAL A 27 18.35 -2.75 9.17
C VAL A 27 16.85 -2.51 9.21
N ALA A 28 16.43 -1.28 9.04
CA ALA A 28 15.02 -0.89 9.12
C ALA A 28 14.34 -1.29 10.46
N GLY A 29 15.08 -1.31 11.57
CA GLY A 29 14.54 -1.71 12.87
C GLY A 29 14.33 -3.22 13.05
N VAL A 30 14.99 -4.05 12.23
CA VAL A 30 14.91 -5.52 12.24
C VAL A 30 16.32 -6.09 12.05
N ALA A 31 16.63 -7.21 12.69
CA ALA A 31 17.93 -7.86 12.56
C ALA A 31 18.21 -8.31 11.11
N ALA A 32 19.44 -8.11 10.62
CA ALA A 32 19.85 -8.46 9.25
C ALA A 32 19.61 -9.93 8.91
N VAL A 33 19.77 -10.81 9.89
CA VAL A 33 19.49 -12.25 9.74
C VAL A 33 18.03 -12.52 9.39
N ALA A 34 17.09 -11.74 9.91
CA ALA A 34 15.67 -11.89 9.60
C ALA A 34 15.36 -11.52 8.14
N HIS A 35 15.98 -10.46 7.63
CA HIS A 35 15.85 -10.10 6.21
C HIS A 35 16.46 -11.15 5.29
N ALA A 36 17.62 -11.71 5.66
CA ALA A 36 18.26 -12.76 4.90
C ALA A 36 17.42 -14.05 4.86
N ALA A 37 16.87 -14.45 6.00
CA ALA A 37 15.97 -15.60 6.10
C ALA A 37 14.68 -15.39 5.28
N HIS A 38 14.10 -14.19 5.32
CA HIS A 38 12.93 -13.86 4.51
C HIS A 38 13.21 -13.95 3.00
N LEU A 39 14.36 -13.43 2.56
CA LEU A 39 14.76 -13.51 1.16
C LEU A 39 14.98 -14.96 0.70
N ALA A 40 15.53 -15.82 1.57
CA ALA A 40 15.65 -17.24 1.32
C ALA A 40 14.27 -17.91 1.18
N GLY A 41 13.34 -17.61 2.10
CA GLY A 41 11.97 -18.11 2.08
C GLY A 41 11.20 -17.75 0.80
N ARG A 42 11.35 -16.52 0.31
CA ARG A 42 10.77 -16.10 -0.98
C ARG A 42 11.28 -16.89 -2.20
N ARG A 43 12.41 -17.56 -2.07
CA ARG A 43 12.98 -18.45 -3.09
C ARG A 43 12.56 -19.92 -2.92
N GLY A 44 11.58 -20.19 -2.06
CA GLY A 44 11.03 -21.53 -1.83
C GLY A 44 11.78 -22.36 -0.79
N VAL A 45 12.71 -21.77 -0.04
CA VAL A 45 13.42 -22.43 1.06
C VAL A 45 12.44 -22.71 2.20
N ARG A 46 12.47 -23.93 2.74
CA ARG A 46 11.60 -24.37 3.84
C ARG A 46 12.32 -24.50 5.17
N GLU A 47 13.64 -24.59 5.12
CA GLU A 47 14.48 -24.70 6.33
C GLU A 47 15.68 -23.77 6.19
N VAL A 48 15.92 -22.94 7.21
CA VAL A 48 17.05 -22.00 7.28
C VAL A 48 17.91 -22.36 8.46
N TRP A 49 19.20 -22.60 8.19
CA TRP A 49 20.23 -22.76 9.20
C TRP A 49 21.00 -21.46 9.36
N ILE A 50 21.11 -20.98 10.59
CA ILE A 50 21.88 -19.77 10.91
C ILE A 50 23.20 -20.22 11.56
N ASP A 51 24.29 -20.00 10.85
CA ASP A 51 25.63 -20.39 11.25
C ASP A 51 26.43 -19.15 11.61
N LEU A 52 26.85 -19.05 12.89
CA LEU A 52 27.70 -17.99 13.42
C LEU A 52 29.10 -18.58 13.60
N ARG A 53 30.08 -18.08 12.83
CA ARG A 53 31.44 -18.65 12.79
C ARG A 53 32.18 -18.62 14.11
N ASP A 54 31.81 -17.68 14.99
CA ASP A 54 32.38 -17.55 16.34
C ASP A 54 31.65 -18.40 17.39
N SER A 55 30.70 -19.24 16.98
CA SER A 55 29.87 -20.07 17.86
C SER A 55 29.04 -19.24 18.88
N SER A 56 28.87 -17.93 18.66
CA SER A 56 27.97 -17.10 19.46
C SER A 56 26.50 -17.52 19.23
N ARG A 57 25.59 -16.99 20.05
CA ARG A 57 24.16 -17.23 19.90
C ARG A 57 23.44 -15.92 19.55
N LEU A 58 22.40 -16.01 18.77
CA LEU A 58 21.50 -14.88 18.52
C LEU A 58 20.72 -14.55 19.80
N SER A 59 20.45 -13.26 19.99
CA SER A 59 19.55 -12.78 21.02
C SER A 59 18.11 -13.23 20.78
N ASP A 60 17.30 -13.29 21.84
CA ASP A 60 15.88 -13.63 21.72
C ASP A 60 15.14 -12.64 20.82
N SER A 61 15.53 -11.35 20.85
CA SER A 61 14.91 -10.33 19.97
C SER A 61 15.20 -10.58 18.49
N ALA A 62 16.41 -10.98 18.13
CA ALA A 62 16.77 -11.33 16.76
C ALA A 62 16.04 -12.60 16.28
N LEU A 63 15.89 -13.58 17.16
CA LEU A 63 15.10 -14.79 16.88
C LEU A 63 13.61 -14.47 16.67
N ASP A 64 13.05 -13.54 17.44
CA ASP A 64 11.67 -13.08 17.26
C ASP A 64 11.50 -12.31 15.95
N ASP A 65 12.49 -11.54 15.53
CA ASP A 65 12.51 -10.90 14.22
C ASP A 65 12.49 -11.95 13.09
N VAL A 66 13.31 -12.99 13.20
CA VAL A 66 13.34 -14.10 12.23
C VAL A 66 12.01 -14.83 12.19
N ARG A 67 11.41 -15.15 13.33
CA ARG A 67 10.08 -15.80 13.39
C ARG A 67 8.99 -14.96 12.74
N ARG A 68 9.01 -13.64 12.95
CA ARG A 68 8.06 -12.72 12.30
C ARG A 68 8.27 -12.63 10.79
N ALA A 69 9.54 -12.58 10.36
CA ALA A 69 9.88 -12.46 8.94
C ALA A 69 9.57 -13.72 8.13
N CYS A 70 9.59 -14.89 8.79
CA CYS A 70 9.52 -16.21 8.17
C CYS A 70 8.47 -17.11 8.80
N PRO A 71 7.17 -16.75 8.80
CA PRO A 71 6.14 -17.64 9.32
C PRO A 71 6.09 -18.91 8.47
N GLY A 72 6.26 -20.07 9.13
CA GLY A 72 6.19 -21.39 8.47
C GLY A 72 7.51 -21.90 7.89
N ILE A 73 8.64 -21.21 8.11
CA ILE A 73 9.99 -21.72 7.79
C ILE A 73 10.62 -22.27 9.07
N ALA A 74 11.19 -23.47 8.98
CA ALA A 74 11.96 -24.04 10.08
C ALA A 74 13.30 -23.30 10.20
N VAL A 75 13.56 -22.68 11.37
CA VAL A 75 14.80 -21.95 11.63
C VAL A 75 15.59 -22.67 12.71
N ARG A 76 16.85 -23.00 12.41
CA ARG A 76 17.78 -23.68 13.31
C ARG A 76 19.09 -22.90 13.43
N GLN A 77 19.74 -22.97 14.57
CA GLN A 77 21.10 -22.43 14.77
C GLN A 77 22.11 -23.56 14.68
N GLY A 78 23.22 -23.33 13.99
CA GLY A 78 24.33 -24.23 13.84
C GLY A 78 24.70 -24.54 12.38
N ALA A 79 25.77 -25.31 12.19
CA ALA A 79 26.27 -25.73 10.89
C ALA A 79 25.51 -26.98 10.41
N GLY A 80 24.34 -26.79 9.79
CA GLY A 80 23.60 -27.88 9.15
C GLY A 80 24.15 -28.24 7.78
N GLU A 81 23.81 -29.43 7.28
CA GLU A 81 24.07 -29.84 5.89
C GLU A 81 23.16 -29.07 4.93
N ALA A 82 23.57 -27.88 4.51
CA ALA A 82 22.80 -27.02 3.64
C ALA A 82 23.72 -26.17 2.76
N ILE A 83 23.22 -25.70 1.62
CA ILE A 83 23.95 -24.79 0.72
C ILE A 83 24.27 -23.49 1.48
N ALA A 84 25.56 -23.19 1.67
CA ALA A 84 25.99 -22.01 2.38
C ALA A 84 25.82 -20.76 1.50
N LEU A 85 25.07 -19.78 1.99
CA LEU A 85 25.05 -18.43 1.46
C LEU A 85 25.97 -17.56 2.31
N HIS A 86 27.11 -17.18 1.76
CA HIS A 86 28.02 -16.23 2.39
C HIS A 86 27.55 -14.80 2.09
N HIS A 87 27.57 -13.95 3.09
CA HIS A 87 27.14 -12.55 3.01
C HIS A 87 25.73 -12.35 2.43
N PRO A 88 24.70 -12.85 3.12
CA PRO A 88 23.32 -12.72 2.63
C PRO A 88 22.83 -11.26 2.56
N PHE A 89 23.57 -10.32 3.14
CA PHE A 89 23.29 -8.88 3.13
C PHE A 89 24.53 -8.10 2.66
N PRO A 90 24.59 -7.64 1.39
CA PRO A 90 25.79 -7.07 0.78
C PRO A 90 26.10 -5.60 1.13
N PHE A 91 25.33 -5.00 2.06
CA PHE A 91 25.46 -3.57 2.33
C PHE A 91 26.35 -3.27 3.55
N ARG A 92 27.27 -2.29 3.38
CA ARG A 92 28.12 -1.79 4.46
C ARG A 92 27.43 -0.70 5.29
N ASP A 93 26.49 0.05 4.69
CA ASP A 93 25.74 1.13 5.33
C ASP A 93 24.29 0.72 5.58
N ARG A 94 23.84 0.89 6.84
CA ARG A 94 22.46 0.59 7.27
C ARG A 94 21.41 1.41 6.49
N GLY A 95 21.72 2.65 6.18
CA GLY A 95 20.81 3.52 5.42
C GLY A 95 20.67 3.08 3.96
N GLU A 96 21.75 2.58 3.34
CA GLU A 96 21.72 2.01 1.99
C GLU A 96 20.89 0.73 1.97
N ALA A 97 21.11 -0.17 2.91
CA ALA A 97 20.35 -1.39 3.10
C ALA A 97 18.85 -1.11 3.28
N THR A 98 18.49 -0.13 4.11
CA THR A 98 17.10 0.27 4.34
C THR A 98 16.47 0.82 3.05
N ARG A 99 17.17 1.68 2.30
CA ARG A 99 16.66 2.21 1.02
C ARG A 99 16.47 1.11 -0.02
N TRP A 100 17.40 0.17 -0.10
CA TRP A 100 17.28 -0.98 -1.00
C TRP A 100 16.07 -1.85 -0.63
N LEU A 101 15.91 -2.17 0.66
CA LEU A 101 14.78 -2.96 1.16
C LEU A 101 13.43 -2.30 0.81
N LEU A 102 13.29 -1.00 1.05
CA LEU A 102 12.07 -0.25 0.71
C LEU A 102 11.78 -0.23 -0.80
N ARG A 103 12.80 -0.30 -1.66
CA ARG A 103 12.60 -0.41 -3.12
C ARG A 103 12.09 -1.79 -3.52
N THR A 104 12.54 -2.85 -2.86
CA THR A 104 12.17 -4.24 -3.18
C THR A 104 10.82 -4.66 -2.59
N THR A 105 10.34 -3.96 -1.55
CA THR A 105 9.05 -4.26 -0.90
C THR A 105 7.88 -3.45 -1.46
N GLY A 106 7.99 -2.90 -2.68
CA GLY A 106 6.93 -2.14 -3.35
C GLY A 106 5.66 -2.99 -3.59
N LYS A 107 4.50 -2.31 -3.66
CA LYS A 107 3.22 -2.95 -3.99
C LYS A 107 3.06 -3.02 -5.52
N GLU A 108 2.82 -4.20 -6.08
CA GLU A 108 2.70 -4.40 -7.55
C GLU A 108 1.51 -3.66 -8.16
N GLY A 109 0.46 -3.40 -7.38
CA GLY A 109 -0.77 -2.73 -7.82
C GLY A 109 -0.75 -1.19 -7.82
N ASP A 110 0.41 -0.55 -7.59
CA ASP A 110 0.49 0.91 -7.53
C ASP A 110 0.15 1.58 -8.86
N GLY A 111 -0.72 2.61 -8.80
CA GLY A 111 -1.08 3.44 -9.94
C GLY A 111 0.09 4.27 -10.49
N TYR A 112 -0.11 4.91 -11.66
CA TYR A 112 0.95 5.68 -12.32
C TYR A 112 1.47 6.84 -11.45
N ILE A 113 0.58 7.64 -10.85
CA ILE A 113 0.93 8.76 -9.97
C ILE A 113 1.60 8.24 -8.70
N SER A 114 1.05 7.18 -8.08
CA SER A 114 1.65 6.55 -6.92
C SER A 114 3.10 6.18 -7.20
N ARG A 115 3.36 5.46 -8.27
CA ARG A 115 4.68 4.94 -8.63
C ARG A 115 5.71 6.04 -8.94
N ARG A 116 5.29 7.11 -9.64
CA ARG A 116 6.18 8.17 -10.13
C ARG A 116 6.35 9.35 -9.17
N LEU A 117 5.31 9.71 -8.42
CA LEU A 117 5.31 10.88 -7.55
C LEU A 117 5.28 10.49 -6.06
N ASN A 118 4.30 9.67 -5.62
CA ASN A 118 4.11 9.42 -4.20
C ASN A 118 5.20 8.49 -3.63
N ARG A 119 5.53 7.38 -4.33
CA ARG A 119 6.48 6.38 -3.84
C ARG A 119 7.92 6.88 -3.63
N PRO A 120 8.50 7.73 -4.49
CA PRO A 120 9.80 8.32 -4.20
C PRO A 120 9.83 9.10 -2.90
N VAL A 121 8.76 9.87 -2.63
CA VAL A 121 8.64 10.70 -1.42
C VAL A 121 8.32 9.84 -0.19
N SER A 122 7.32 8.95 -0.26
CA SER A 122 6.95 8.07 0.85
C SER A 122 8.12 7.17 1.28
N ARG A 123 8.88 6.60 0.32
CA ARG A 123 10.08 5.80 0.61
C ARG A 123 11.20 6.62 1.26
N ALA A 124 11.37 7.88 0.87
CA ALA A 124 12.34 8.75 1.52
C ALA A 124 11.94 9.02 2.99
N ILE A 125 10.64 9.27 3.23
CA ILE A 125 10.09 9.46 4.58
C ILE A 125 10.24 8.15 5.38
N SER A 126 9.86 7.01 4.82
CA SER A 126 9.99 5.69 5.45
C SER A 126 11.45 5.38 5.80
N ALA A 127 12.39 5.65 4.88
CA ALA A 127 13.82 5.46 5.12
C ALA A 127 14.33 6.36 6.26
N PHE A 128 13.93 7.62 6.28
CA PHE A 128 14.27 8.55 7.36
C PHE A 128 13.72 8.07 8.70
N LEU A 129 12.45 7.69 8.76
CA LEU A 129 11.81 7.21 9.98
C LEU A 129 12.48 5.94 10.51
N LEU A 130 12.72 4.95 9.64
CA LEU A 130 13.32 3.67 10.04
C LEU A 130 14.79 3.78 10.44
N THR A 131 15.53 4.73 9.86
CA THR A 131 16.93 4.96 10.25
C THR A 131 17.06 5.80 11.51
N ARG A 132 16.18 6.80 11.72
CA ARG A 132 16.26 7.71 12.87
C ARG A 132 15.49 7.21 14.08
N PHE A 133 14.40 6.44 13.85
CA PHE A 133 13.50 5.92 14.88
C PHE A 133 13.20 4.43 14.63
N PRO A 134 14.14 3.51 14.90
CA PRO A 134 13.96 2.08 14.59
C PRO A 134 12.76 1.42 15.27
N ALA A 135 12.30 1.98 16.39
CA ALA A 135 11.11 1.52 17.11
C ALA A 135 9.78 1.97 16.49
N VAL A 136 9.80 2.74 15.37
CA VAL A 136 8.59 3.20 14.71
C VAL A 136 7.74 2.02 14.23
N ARG A 137 6.43 2.11 14.46
CA ARG A 137 5.45 1.10 14.04
C ARG A 137 4.58 1.65 12.92
N PRO A 138 3.99 0.80 12.06
CA PRO A 138 3.08 1.22 11.01
C PRO A 138 1.96 2.15 11.53
N ASN A 139 1.34 1.81 12.64
CA ASN A 139 0.26 2.59 13.23
C ASN A 139 0.65 4.05 13.57
N HIS A 140 1.94 4.32 13.85
CA HIS A 140 2.39 5.70 14.08
C HIS A 140 2.32 6.53 12.79
N ALA A 141 2.62 5.92 11.64
CA ALA A 141 2.50 6.58 10.35
C ALA A 141 1.01 6.81 9.99
N THR A 142 0.16 5.81 10.22
CA THR A 142 -1.32 5.94 10.02
C THR A 142 -1.90 7.06 10.88
N ILE A 143 -1.48 7.17 12.16
CA ILE A 143 -1.90 8.28 13.04
C ILE A 143 -1.37 9.62 12.49
N GLY A 144 -0.15 9.66 11.98
CA GLY A 144 0.43 10.83 11.33
C GLY A 144 -0.43 11.29 10.12
N THR A 145 -0.86 10.35 9.30
CA THR A 145 -1.79 10.61 8.17
C THR A 145 -3.12 11.19 8.67
N LEU A 146 -3.68 10.64 9.75
CA LEU A 146 -4.92 11.17 10.36
C LEU A 146 -4.74 12.60 10.87
N ILE A 147 -3.61 12.93 11.52
CA ILE A 147 -3.31 14.29 11.97
C ILE A 147 -3.28 15.25 10.78
N VAL A 148 -2.61 14.88 9.69
CA VAL A 148 -2.57 15.68 8.46
C VAL A 148 -3.96 15.85 7.86
N ALA A 149 -4.80 14.81 7.89
CA ALA A 149 -6.19 14.85 7.43
C ALA A 149 -7.05 15.81 8.27
N LEU A 150 -6.86 15.85 9.58
CA LEU A 150 -7.55 16.81 10.46
C LEU A 150 -7.08 18.25 10.23
N MET A 151 -5.79 18.47 10.03
CA MET A 151 -5.23 19.78 9.66
C MET A 151 -5.78 20.26 8.30
N MET A 152 -5.86 19.35 7.32
CA MET A 152 -6.49 19.58 6.02
C MET A 152 -7.94 20.03 6.19
N PHE A 153 -8.73 19.29 6.96
CA PHE A 153 -10.14 19.61 7.19
C PHE A 153 -10.30 20.97 7.88
N ALA A 154 -9.52 21.24 8.92
CA ALA A 154 -9.53 22.54 9.60
C ALA A 154 -9.17 23.69 8.65
N SER A 155 -8.16 23.50 7.79
CA SER A 155 -7.77 24.49 6.77
C SER A 155 -8.91 24.78 5.80
N LEU A 156 -9.59 23.75 5.30
CA LEU A 156 -10.74 23.90 4.40
C LEU A 156 -11.94 24.58 5.09
N MET A 157 -12.16 24.29 6.37
CA MET A 157 -13.30 24.83 7.12
C MET A 157 -13.10 26.29 7.56
N PHE A 158 -11.89 26.67 7.95
CA PHE A 158 -11.67 27.94 8.64
C PHE A 158 -10.70 28.89 7.94
N GLY A 159 -9.90 28.41 6.99
CA GLY A 159 -8.77 29.17 6.41
C GLY A 159 -9.12 30.06 5.21
N GLY A 160 -10.39 30.18 4.80
CA GLY A 160 -10.77 30.95 3.63
C GLY A 160 -10.10 30.48 2.35
N TRP A 161 -9.68 31.41 1.47
CA TRP A 161 -9.02 31.05 0.21
C TRP A 161 -7.64 30.41 0.42
N SER A 162 -6.85 30.96 1.34
CA SER A 162 -5.55 30.37 1.71
C SER A 162 -5.71 28.98 2.31
N GLY A 163 -6.76 28.77 3.11
CA GLY A 163 -7.11 27.47 3.66
C GLY A 163 -7.55 26.46 2.61
N LEU A 164 -8.19 26.91 1.53
CA LEU A 164 -8.53 26.05 0.39
C LEU A 164 -7.26 25.55 -0.31
N ILE A 165 -6.29 26.44 -0.55
CA ILE A 165 -4.99 26.09 -1.14
C ILE A 165 -4.23 25.11 -0.22
N LEU A 166 -4.10 25.46 1.06
CA LEU A 166 -3.42 24.61 2.04
C LEU A 166 -4.11 23.26 2.20
N GLY A 167 -5.44 23.23 2.19
CA GLY A 167 -6.24 22.00 2.24
C GLY A 167 -5.98 21.07 1.05
N GLY A 168 -5.86 21.61 -0.16
CA GLY A 168 -5.50 20.85 -1.35
C GLY A 168 -4.09 20.22 -1.25
N ILE A 169 -3.12 21.00 -0.77
CA ILE A 169 -1.74 20.52 -0.55
C ILE A 169 -1.71 19.42 0.52
N LEU A 170 -2.41 19.63 1.65
CA LEU A 170 -2.46 18.67 2.75
C LEU A 170 -3.19 17.38 2.35
N PHE A 171 -4.20 17.45 1.47
CA PHE A 171 -4.85 16.27 0.94
C PHE A 171 -3.89 15.39 0.12
N HIS A 172 -3.10 16.01 -0.76
CA HIS A 172 -2.07 15.28 -1.49
C HIS A 172 -0.96 14.75 -0.57
N ALA A 173 -0.54 15.54 0.43
CA ALA A 173 0.42 15.09 1.43
C ALA A 173 -0.09 13.88 2.23
N ALA A 174 -1.37 13.86 2.63
CA ALA A 174 -1.99 12.71 3.28
C ALA A 174 -1.98 11.46 2.37
N SER A 175 -2.21 11.63 1.05
CA SER A 175 -2.09 10.53 0.07
C SER A 175 -0.67 9.98 -0.06
N VAL A 176 0.36 10.82 0.08
CA VAL A 176 1.77 10.38 0.11
C VAL A 176 2.09 9.64 1.41
N LEU A 177 1.66 10.18 2.56
CA LEU A 177 1.92 9.60 3.88
C LEU A 177 1.24 8.26 4.10
N ASP A 178 0.08 8.04 3.48
CA ASP A 178 -0.63 6.77 3.43
C ASP A 178 0.26 5.59 2.95
N GLY A 179 1.15 5.84 2.02
CA GLY A 179 2.10 4.83 1.57
C GLY A 179 3.16 4.43 2.60
N VAL A 180 3.43 5.29 3.59
CA VAL A 180 4.53 5.13 4.56
C VAL A 180 4.26 3.98 5.54
N ASP A 181 3.04 3.84 6.05
CA ASP A 181 2.71 2.77 7.01
C ASP A 181 2.82 1.38 6.39
N GLY A 182 2.32 1.20 5.16
CA GLY A 182 2.48 -0.04 4.41
C GLY A 182 3.95 -0.35 4.07
N GLU A 183 4.77 0.65 3.78
CA GLU A 183 6.21 0.49 3.55
C GLU A 183 6.91 0.06 4.84
N ILE A 184 6.62 0.71 5.98
CA ILE A 184 7.13 0.31 7.29
C ILE A 184 6.67 -1.10 7.66
N ALA A 185 5.36 -1.42 7.48
CA ALA A 185 4.80 -2.73 7.79
C ALA A 185 5.52 -3.87 7.04
N ARG A 186 5.75 -3.68 5.74
CA ARG A 186 6.46 -4.67 4.90
C ARG A 186 7.94 -4.76 5.23
N ALA A 187 8.62 -3.61 5.46
CA ALA A 187 10.04 -3.59 5.79
C ALA A 187 10.33 -4.19 7.16
N THR A 188 9.42 -4.05 8.13
CA THR A 188 9.60 -4.54 9.51
C THR A 188 8.87 -5.84 9.81
N TYR A 189 8.18 -6.43 8.83
CA TYR A 189 7.34 -7.65 8.98
C TYR A 189 6.26 -7.50 10.08
N ARG A 190 5.78 -6.26 10.31
CA ARG A 190 4.78 -5.94 11.34
C ARG A 190 3.39 -5.68 10.73
N SER A 191 3.03 -6.44 9.72
CA SER A 191 1.68 -6.40 9.16
C SER A 191 0.67 -7.07 10.10
N SER A 192 -0.48 -6.45 10.33
CA SER A 192 -1.55 -7.01 11.15
C SER A 192 -2.91 -6.71 10.54
N ALA A 193 -3.90 -7.59 10.79
CA ALA A 193 -5.28 -7.37 10.33
C ALA A 193 -5.89 -6.10 10.95
N ALA A 194 -5.61 -5.84 12.23
CA ALA A 194 -6.06 -4.63 12.90
C ALA A 194 -5.43 -3.35 12.30
N GLY A 195 -4.13 -3.41 11.94
CA GLY A 195 -3.45 -2.32 11.24
C GLY A 195 -4.07 -2.03 9.87
N ALA A 196 -4.39 -3.06 9.10
CA ALA A 196 -5.03 -2.90 7.79
C ALA A 196 -6.46 -2.30 7.91
N VAL A 197 -7.21 -2.65 8.96
CA VAL A 197 -8.52 -2.05 9.23
C VAL A 197 -8.38 -0.57 9.62
N LEU A 198 -7.40 -0.25 10.48
CA LEU A 198 -7.13 1.13 10.89
C LEU A 198 -6.71 1.99 9.69
N ASP A 199 -5.80 1.52 8.85
CA ASP A 199 -5.37 2.14 7.61
C ASP A 199 -6.57 2.45 6.70
N SER A 200 -7.38 1.45 6.39
CA SER A 200 -8.59 1.62 5.59
C SER A 200 -9.58 2.63 6.19
N ALA A 201 -9.74 2.64 7.52
CA ALA A 201 -10.63 3.58 8.21
C ALA A 201 -10.11 5.01 8.12
N VAL A 202 -8.80 5.23 8.29
CA VAL A 202 -8.17 6.55 8.16
C VAL A 202 -8.24 7.04 6.72
N ASP A 203 -8.08 6.16 5.74
CA ASP A 203 -8.25 6.46 4.33
C ASP A 203 -9.65 6.96 3.99
N MET A 204 -10.67 6.22 4.42
CA MET A 204 -12.06 6.62 4.22
C MET A 204 -12.36 7.95 4.92
N ALA A 205 -11.90 8.12 6.16
CA ALA A 205 -12.06 9.35 6.91
C ALA A 205 -11.37 10.53 6.20
N THR A 206 -10.14 10.36 5.73
CA THR A 206 -9.39 11.40 5.01
C THR A 206 -10.15 11.88 3.76
N ASN A 207 -10.64 10.94 2.95
CA ASN A 207 -11.42 11.27 1.75
C ASN A 207 -12.72 11.98 2.11
N LEU A 208 -13.46 11.49 3.11
CA LEU A 208 -14.72 12.10 3.54
C LEU A 208 -14.51 13.53 4.10
N LEU A 209 -13.49 13.71 4.94
CA LEU A 209 -13.13 15.01 5.49
C LEU A 209 -12.76 16.01 4.38
N PHE A 210 -12.01 15.55 3.35
CA PHE A 210 -11.70 16.37 2.19
C PHE A 210 -12.96 16.79 1.44
N TYR A 211 -13.84 15.84 1.11
CA TYR A 211 -15.05 16.13 0.35
C TYR A 211 -16.01 17.07 1.07
N VAL A 212 -16.23 16.82 2.35
CA VAL A 212 -17.08 17.69 3.19
C VAL A 212 -16.46 19.07 3.34
N GLY A 213 -15.18 19.15 3.70
CA GLY A 213 -14.46 20.40 3.87
C GLY A 213 -14.39 21.24 2.60
N LEU A 214 -14.07 20.61 1.45
CA LEU A 214 -14.04 21.26 0.15
C LEU A 214 -15.42 21.77 -0.24
N THR A 215 -16.47 20.96 -0.11
CA THR A 215 -17.85 21.36 -0.43
C THR A 215 -18.30 22.52 0.43
N ALA A 216 -18.04 22.48 1.74
CA ALA A 216 -18.36 23.56 2.67
C ALA A 216 -17.58 24.84 2.34
N SER A 217 -16.29 24.73 2.05
CA SER A 217 -15.45 25.86 1.63
C SER A 217 -15.98 26.50 0.34
N LEU A 218 -16.18 25.71 -0.70
CA LEU A 218 -16.65 26.22 -2.00
C LEU A 218 -18.08 26.79 -1.95
N SER A 219 -18.93 26.25 -1.08
CA SER A 219 -20.29 26.81 -0.92
C SER A 219 -20.29 28.24 -0.38
N ARG A 220 -19.28 28.61 0.42
CA ARG A 220 -19.10 29.98 0.92
C ARG A 220 -18.64 30.93 -0.19
N PHE A 221 -17.80 30.48 -1.11
CA PHE A 221 -17.28 31.30 -2.21
C PHE A 221 -18.25 31.39 -3.40
N TYR A 222 -18.92 30.27 -3.73
CA TYR A 222 -19.67 30.11 -4.98
C TYR A 222 -21.17 29.80 -4.75
N GLY A 223 -21.64 29.81 -3.50
CA GLY A 223 -23.04 29.69 -3.16
C GLY A 223 -23.60 28.27 -3.20
N ARG A 224 -24.93 28.18 -3.13
CA ARG A 224 -25.68 26.90 -2.95
C ARG A 224 -25.47 25.85 -4.02
N ILE A 225 -25.13 26.24 -5.25
CA ILE A 225 -24.89 25.29 -6.34
C ILE A 225 -23.74 24.35 -6.00
N GLN A 226 -22.65 24.86 -5.39
CA GLN A 226 -21.53 24.03 -4.98
C GLN A 226 -21.89 23.07 -3.84
N LEU A 227 -22.76 23.51 -2.93
CA LEU A 227 -23.30 22.62 -1.89
C LEU A 227 -24.12 21.47 -2.48
N MET A 228 -24.95 21.77 -3.50
CA MET A 228 -25.75 20.73 -4.18
C MET A 228 -24.87 19.76 -4.97
N VAL A 229 -23.90 20.24 -5.73
CA VAL A 229 -22.97 19.41 -6.52
C VAL A 229 -22.11 18.54 -5.63
N GLY A 230 -21.49 19.12 -4.58
CA GLY A 230 -20.68 18.38 -3.63
C GLY A 230 -21.50 17.40 -2.78
N GLY A 231 -22.69 17.82 -2.33
CA GLY A 231 -23.64 16.96 -1.62
C GLY A 231 -24.06 15.76 -2.47
N TRP A 232 -24.38 15.98 -3.75
CA TRP A 232 -24.66 14.89 -4.71
C TRP A 232 -23.48 13.93 -4.85
N ALA A 233 -22.24 14.45 -4.98
CA ALA A 233 -21.04 13.64 -5.06
C ALA A 233 -20.87 12.70 -3.85
N VAL A 234 -21.08 13.25 -2.64
CA VAL A 234 -21.02 12.47 -1.39
C VAL A 234 -22.13 11.43 -1.35
N MET A 235 -23.37 11.81 -1.68
CA MET A 235 -24.52 10.90 -1.69
C MET A 235 -24.33 9.75 -2.69
N ALA A 236 -23.90 10.04 -3.91
CA ALA A 236 -23.66 9.03 -4.95
C ALA A 236 -22.51 8.10 -4.55
N GLY A 237 -21.42 8.65 -3.98
CA GLY A 237 -20.28 7.88 -3.50
C GLY A 237 -20.65 6.94 -2.35
N LEU A 238 -21.37 7.43 -1.35
CA LEU A 238 -21.84 6.60 -0.22
C LEU A 238 -22.84 5.52 -0.68
N SER A 239 -23.77 5.87 -1.57
CA SER A 239 -24.70 4.90 -2.16
C SER A 239 -23.97 3.79 -2.89
N GLY A 240 -22.97 4.14 -3.71
CA GLY A 240 -22.13 3.17 -4.39
C GLY A 240 -21.34 2.27 -3.45
N LEU A 241 -20.80 2.83 -2.36
CA LEU A 241 -20.05 2.06 -1.36
C LEU A 241 -20.98 1.09 -0.60
N ILE A 242 -22.18 1.53 -0.19
CA ILE A 242 -23.17 0.69 0.47
C ILE A 242 -23.59 -0.47 -0.46
N LEU A 243 -23.90 -0.13 -1.71
CA LEU A 243 -24.32 -1.10 -2.70
C LEU A 243 -23.23 -2.11 -3.04
N LEU A 244 -21.99 -1.65 -3.17
CA LEU A 244 -20.83 -2.53 -3.38
C LEU A 244 -20.57 -3.41 -2.17
N SER A 245 -20.64 -2.86 -0.95
CA SER A 245 -20.48 -3.62 0.29
C SER A 245 -21.56 -4.71 0.46
N TRP A 246 -22.78 -4.40 0.06
CA TRP A 246 -23.86 -5.39 0.00
C TRP A 246 -23.56 -6.47 -1.05
N LEU A 247 -23.19 -6.07 -2.26
CA LEU A 247 -22.90 -6.98 -3.37
C LEU A 247 -21.79 -7.98 -3.05
N VAL A 248 -20.65 -7.53 -2.50
CA VAL A 248 -19.51 -8.41 -2.17
C VAL A 248 -19.86 -9.42 -1.07
N ARG A 249 -20.79 -9.06 -0.17
CA ARG A 249 -21.32 -10.02 0.82
C ARG A 249 -22.20 -11.09 0.17
N GLN A 250 -23.05 -10.68 -0.79
CA GLN A 250 -23.94 -11.61 -1.51
C GLN A 250 -23.19 -12.64 -2.35
N ILE A 251 -22.06 -12.26 -2.93
CA ILE A 251 -21.24 -13.16 -3.76
C ILE A 251 -20.17 -13.93 -2.96
N GLY A 252 -20.15 -13.79 -1.61
CA GLY A 252 -19.22 -14.52 -0.73
C GLY A 252 -17.78 -14.00 -0.73
N GLU A 253 -17.53 -12.77 -1.19
CA GLU A 253 -16.21 -12.12 -1.19
C GLU A 253 -16.18 -10.84 -0.33
N PRO A 254 -16.49 -10.89 0.98
CA PRO A 254 -16.55 -9.70 1.82
C PRO A 254 -15.18 -9.00 1.88
N GLY A 255 -15.19 -7.67 1.72
CA GLY A 255 -13.96 -6.86 1.72
C GLY A 255 -13.25 -6.75 0.37
N ASN A 256 -13.69 -7.46 -0.66
CA ASN A 256 -13.09 -7.41 -1.99
C ASN A 256 -13.74 -6.32 -2.88
N TYR A 257 -13.39 -5.07 -2.62
CA TYR A 257 -13.94 -3.92 -3.37
C TYR A 257 -13.39 -3.77 -4.80
N ASP A 258 -12.35 -4.53 -5.16
CA ASP A 258 -11.80 -4.52 -6.53
C ASP A 258 -12.60 -5.36 -7.54
N ILE A 259 -13.67 -6.01 -7.09
CA ILE A 259 -14.48 -6.89 -7.93
C ILE A 259 -15.03 -6.18 -9.18
N ILE A 260 -15.45 -4.92 -9.07
CA ILE A 260 -15.95 -4.13 -10.20
C ILE A 260 -14.86 -3.91 -11.24
N LYS A 261 -13.63 -3.57 -10.79
CA LYS A 261 -12.49 -3.40 -11.72
C LYS A 261 -12.17 -4.71 -12.43
N ARG A 262 -12.14 -5.84 -11.70
CA ARG A 262 -11.90 -7.17 -12.29
C ARG A 262 -12.98 -7.56 -13.27
N PHE A 263 -14.25 -7.30 -12.94
CA PHE A 263 -15.39 -7.57 -13.80
C PHE A 263 -15.31 -6.86 -15.15
N TYR A 264 -15.00 -5.55 -15.16
CA TYR A 264 -14.86 -4.81 -16.42
C TYR A 264 -13.60 -5.16 -17.18
N ARG A 265 -12.50 -5.45 -16.48
CA ARG A 265 -11.27 -5.95 -17.09
C ARG A 265 -11.47 -7.29 -17.80
N ALA A 266 -12.22 -8.20 -17.22
CA ALA A 266 -12.53 -9.49 -17.82
C ALA A 266 -13.40 -9.36 -19.09
N ARG A 267 -14.33 -8.36 -19.13
CA ARG A 267 -15.18 -8.11 -20.29
C ARG A 267 -14.51 -7.34 -21.41
N CYS A 268 -13.49 -6.58 -21.09
CA CYS A 268 -12.73 -5.74 -22.03
C CYS A 268 -11.27 -6.18 -22.04
N PRO A 269 -10.93 -7.37 -22.57
CA PRO A 269 -9.58 -7.93 -22.47
C PRO A 269 -8.56 -7.15 -23.31
N THR A 270 -8.96 -6.56 -24.43
CA THR A 270 -8.05 -5.91 -25.40
C THR A 270 -8.71 -4.70 -26.07
N GLY A 271 -7.92 -3.92 -26.79
CA GLY A 271 -8.39 -2.82 -27.65
C GLY A 271 -8.81 -1.55 -26.89
N PHE A 272 -9.53 -0.68 -27.59
CA PHE A 272 -10.00 0.61 -27.06
C PHE A 272 -10.85 0.48 -25.78
N PRO A 273 -11.79 -0.49 -25.65
CA PRO A 273 -12.54 -0.66 -24.41
C PRO A 273 -11.65 -0.95 -23.19
N ARG A 274 -10.59 -1.74 -23.38
CA ARG A 274 -9.59 -1.98 -22.33
C ARG A 274 -8.88 -0.70 -21.90
N PHE A 275 -8.47 0.11 -22.88
CA PHE A 275 -7.86 1.42 -22.61
C PHE A 275 -8.79 2.31 -21.77
N VAL A 276 -10.07 2.37 -22.11
CA VAL A 276 -11.07 3.14 -21.35
C VAL A 276 -11.21 2.64 -19.91
N VAL A 277 -11.25 1.33 -19.69
CA VAL A 277 -11.31 0.74 -18.35
C VAL A 277 -10.06 1.10 -17.55
N GLU A 278 -8.86 0.98 -18.13
CA GLU A 278 -7.62 1.31 -17.41
C GLU A 278 -7.49 2.82 -17.13
N MET A 279 -7.90 3.67 -18.07
CA MET A 279 -7.99 5.12 -17.85
C MET A 279 -8.95 5.45 -16.72
N PHE A 280 -10.12 4.81 -16.69
CA PHE A 280 -11.08 4.99 -15.61
C PHE A 280 -10.49 4.54 -14.27
N VAL A 281 -9.88 3.35 -14.20
CA VAL A 281 -9.21 2.85 -12.99
C VAL A 281 -8.09 3.79 -12.53
N MET A 282 -7.33 4.36 -13.46
CA MET A 282 -6.25 5.31 -13.15
C MET A 282 -6.79 6.62 -12.56
N ILE A 283 -7.76 7.25 -13.23
CA ILE A 283 -8.35 8.53 -12.80
C ILE A 283 -9.04 8.38 -11.44
N THR A 284 -9.57 7.18 -11.15
CA THR A 284 -10.28 6.86 -9.92
C THR A 284 -9.38 6.44 -8.78
N SER A 285 -8.09 6.26 -9.07
CA SER A 285 -7.14 6.00 -7.99
C SER A 285 -7.02 7.21 -7.07
N ARG A 286 -6.99 6.96 -5.76
CA ARG A 286 -6.87 8.00 -4.74
C ARG A 286 -5.71 8.95 -5.01
N ASP A 287 -4.56 8.41 -5.38
CA ASP A 287 -3.34 9.18 -5.63
C ASP A 287 -3.50 10.15 -6.81
N PHE A 288 -4.11 9.67 -7.91
CA PHE A 288 -4.39 10.52 -9.06
C PHE A 288 -5.38 11.64 -8.71
N PHE A 289 -6.44 11.27 -7.98
CA PHE A 289 -7.45 12.23 -7.56
C PHE A 289 -6.87 13.29 -6.60
N ALA A 290 -6.08 12.88 -5.60
CA ALA A 290 -5.47 13.80 -4.64
C ALA A 290 -4.50 14.77 -5.33
N PHE A 291 -3.66 14.29 -6.24
CA PHE A 291 -2.77 15.12 -7.04
C PHE A 291 -3.54 16.07 -7.96
N GLY A 292 -4.53 15.56 -8.70
CA GLY A 292 -5.36 16.35 -9.61
C GLY A 292 -6.15 17.44 -8.88
N ALA A 293 -6.73 17.11 -7.72
CA ALA A 293 -7.44 18.07 -6.89
C ALA A 293 -6.51 19.21 -6.40
N MET A 294 -5.31 18.86 -5.93
CA MET A 294 -4.29 19.84 -5.56
C MET A 294 -3.96 20.77 -6.73
N VAL A 295 -3.67 20.22 -7.92
CA VAL A 295 -3.33 21.01 -9.11
C VAL A 295 -4.48 21.94 -9.51
N LEU A 296 -5.73 21.44 -9.55
CA LEU A 296 -6.89 22.24 -9.90
C LEU A 296 -7.14 23.38 -8.88
N ILE A 297 -6.91 23.14 -7.60
CA ILE A 297 -7.02 24.19 -6.57
C ILE A 297 -5.90 25.23 -6.76
N LEU A 298 -4.66 24.81 -6.96
CA LEU A 298 -3.51 25.71 -7.14
C LEU A 298 -3.64 26.55 -8.42
N THR A 299 -4.24 26.02 -9.47
CA THR A 299 -4.49 26.75 -10.73
C THR A 299 -5.76 27.60 -10.70
N GLY A 300 -6.41 27.76 -9.53
CA GLY A 300 -7.59 28.59 -9.37
C GLY A 300 -8.88 27.98 -9.91
N GLN A 301 -8.92 26.66 -10.12
CA GLN A 301 -10.07 25.93 -10.66
C GLN A 301 -10.70 24.95 -9.64
N PRO A 302 -10.90 25.33 -8.35
CA PRO A 302 -11.36 24.39 -7.31
C PRO A 302 -12.78 23.86 -7.58
N ARG A 303 -13.60 24.58 -8.34
CA ARG A 303 -14.95 24.13 -8.73
C ARG A 303 -14.93 22.89 -9.60
N MET A 304 -13.85 22.69 -10.38
CA MET A 304 -13.70 21.50 -11.23
C MET A 304 -13.47 20.25 -10.40
N VAL A 305 -12.94 20.37 -9.17
CA VAL A 305 -12.77 19.24 -8.26
C VAL A 305 -14.11 18.66 -7.83
N THR A 306 -15.06 19.51 -7.38
CA THR A 306 -16.41 19.06 -6.97
C THR A 306 -17.22 18.55 -8.15
N LEU A 307 -17.11 19.20 -9.31
CA LEU A 307 -17.78 18.76 -10.53
C LEU A 307 -17.24 17.40 -11.01
N GLY A 308 -15.92 17.24 -11.03
CA GLY A 308 -15.27 15.98 -11.37
C GLY A 308 -15.65 14.86 -10.41
N LEU A 309 -15.71 15.15 -9.09
CA LEU A 309 -16.20 14.21 -8.08
C LEU A 309 -17.65 13.77 -8.32
N ALA A 310 -18.54 14.72 -8.58
CA ALA A 310 -19.95 14.43 -8.82
C ALA A 310 -20.13 13.55 -10.06
N LEU A 311 -19.48 13.90 -11.16
CA LEU A 311 -19.49 13.12 -12.39
C LEU A 311 -18.94 11.71 -12.16
N PHE A 312 -17.79 11.64 -11.47
CA PHE A 312 -17.12 10.39 -11.19
C PHE A 312 -17.93 9.47 -10.26
N ALA A 313 -18.45 9.97 -9.15
CA ALA A 313 -19.26 9.18 -8.22
C ALA A 313 -20.54 8.68 -8.90
N THR A 314 -21.16 9.50 -9.75
CA THR A 314 -22.33 9.10 -10.53
C THR A 314 -22.01 7.98 -11.53
N LEU A 315 -20.92 8.13 -12.28
CA LEU A 315 -20.50 7.11 -13.25
C LEU A 315 -20.11 5.80 -12.53
N TRP A 316 -19.38 5.89 -11.41
CA TRP A 316 -19.01 4.71 -10.61
C TRP A 316 -20.24 3.98 -10.06
N LEU A 317 -21.21 4.72 -9.50
CA LEU A 317 -22.48 4.15 -9.04
C LEU A 317 -23.23 3.47 -10.20
N PHE A 318 -23.28 4.10 -11.37
CA PHE A 318 -23.90 3.52 -12.56
C PHE A 318 -23.21 2.22 -13.00
N LEU A 319 -21.88 2.20 -13.01
CA LEU A 319 -21.12 0.99 -13.36
C LEU A 319 -21.37 -0.16 -12.36
N ILE A 320 -21.51 0.14 -11.06
CA ILE A 320 -21.89 -0.88 -10.06
C ILE A 320 -23.27 -1.43 -10.41
N LEU A 321 -24.26 -0.57 -10.63
CA LEU A 321 -25.63 -0.99 -10.96
C LEU A 321 -25.68 -1.89 -12.20
N LEU A 322 -24.92 -1.57 -13.24
CA LEU A 322 -24.81 -2.39 -14.45
C LEU A 322 -24.15 -3.75 -14.20
N ALA A 323 -23.22 -3.84 -13.25
CA ALA A 323 -22.50 -5.08 -12.95
C ALA A 323 -23.32 -6.07 -12.10
N ILE A 324 -24.23 -5.55 -11.24
CA ILE A 324 -25.02 -6.36 -10.27
C ILE A 324 -25.69 -7.59 -10.88
N PRO A 325 -26.51 -7.50 -11.97
CA PRO A 325 -27.23 -8.66 -12.48
C PRO A 325 -26.33 -9.81 -12.92
N SER A 326 -25.16 -9.46 -13.45
CA SER A 326 -24.20 -10.45 -13.90
C SER A 326 -23.40 -11.07 -12.75
N LEU A 327 -22.98 -10.25 -11.77
CA LEU A 327 -22.26 -10.71 -10.60
C LEU A 327 -23.13 -11.57 -9.67
N LEU A 328 -24.40 -11.23 -9.52
CA LEU A 328 -25.33 -12.07 -8.74
C LEU A 328 -25.62 -13.43 -9.39
N ARG A 329 -25.67 -13.50 -10.73
CA ARG A 329 -25.91 -14.78 -11.44
C ARG A 329 -24.68 -15.68 -11.46
N ASN A 330 -23.50 -15.14 -11.66
CA ASN A 330 -22.28 -15.90 -11.96
C ASN A 330 -21.26 -15.87 -10.81
N GLY A 331 -21.54 -15.16 -9.73
CA GLY A 331 -20.61 -15.00 -8.60
C GLY A 331 -19.26 -14.42 -9.03
N SER A 332 -18.21 -14.82 -8.32
CA SER A 332 -16.82 -14.43 -8.60
C SER A 332 -16.29 -14.93 -9.96
N ALA A 333 -16.91 -15.93 -10.57
CA ALA A 333 -16.56 -16.40 -11.91
C ALA A 333 -16.74 -15.31 -12.99
N ALA A 334 -17.66 -14.33 -12.78
CA ALA A 334 -17.81 -13.18 -13.66
C ALA A 334 -16.66 -12.15 -13.56
N ALA A 335 -15.84 -12.26 -12.53
CA ALA A 335 -14.71 -11.37 -12.27
C ALA A 335 -13.51 -12.19 -11.75
N PRO A 336 -12.89 -13.04 -12.60
CA PRO A 336 -11.81 -13.91 -12.17
C PRO A 336 -10.66 -13.11 -11.57
N ALA A 337 -9.96 -13.72 -10.62
CA ALA A 337 -8.74 -13.12 -10.08
C ALA A 337 -7.73 -12.89 -11.22
N PRO A 338 -6.92 -11.83 -11.19
CA PRO A 338 -5.82 -11.69 -12.12
C PRO A 338 -4.96 -12.95 -11.99
N LEU A 339 -4.58 -13.53 -13.14
CA LEU A 339 -3.59 -14.60 -13.18
C LEU A 339 -2.38 -14.10 -12.39
N ALA A 340 -2.01 -14.82 -11.34
CA ALA A 340 -0.78 -14.55 -10.61
C ALA A 340 0.35 -14.60 -11.64
N LEU A 341 0.89 -13.44 -12.00
CA LEU A 341 2.12 -13.37 -12.76
C LEU A 341 3.22 -13.82 -11.80
N ASP A 342 3.52 -15.12 -11.85
CA ASP A 342 4.75 -15.67 -11.31
C ASP A 342 5.89 -14.95 -12.00
N ALA A 343 6.55 -14.09 -11.28
CA ALA A 343 7.97 -13.77 -11.37
C ALA A 343 8.20 -12.46 -10.60
N GLY A 344 8.65 -12.59 -9.39
CA GLY A 344 9.35 -11.50 -8.73
C GLY A 344 10.56 -11.09 -9.57
N PRO A 345 10.96 -9.80 -9.54
CA PRO A 345 12.08 -9.32 -10.32
C PRO A 345 13.33 -10.16 -10.00
N SER A 346 13.99 -10.62 -11.06
CA SER A 346 15.34 -11.16 -10.97
C SER A 346 16.22 -10.12 -10.29
N LEU A 347 16.78 -10.49 -9.14
CA LEU A 347 17.81 -9.68 -8.48
C LEU A 347 19.04 -9.61 -9.38
N PRO A 348 19.72 -8.43 -9.44
CA PRO A 348 20.96 -8.27 -10.19
C PRO A 348 22.09 -9.17 -9.69
#